data_1ab628032960ac932e06bb642df3ea7d
#
_entry.id   1ab628032960ac932e06bb642df3ea7d
#
_cell.length_a   1.000
_cell.length_b   1.000
_cell.length_c   1.000
_cell.angle_alpha   90.00
_cell.angle_beta   90.00
_cell.angle_gamma   90.00
#
_symmetry.space_group_name_H-M   'P 1'
#
loop_
_entity.id
_entity.type
_entity.pdbx_description
1 polymer ?
#
loop_
_entity_poly.entity_id
_entity_poly.type
_entity_poly.pdbx_seq_one_letter_code
_entity_poly.pdbx_strand_id
1 'polypeptide(L)'
;APNSTDRGNVIRNVPHLRFPEFEGEWEDFLINDVCSEFKSGKNIKADSISESGEYPVYGGNGLRGYTSSYNHEGLYVLIGRQGALCGNVRSVHGKTFITEHAIAVAGNEISNTSFLHYLFVKMNLGQYSDQSAQPGLAVNKLLKIKVVLPSVSEQTKIARFLSLLDERITTQNKIIDRLQSLIKGMEDNLLDNPL
;
A
#
# COMPACT_ATOMS: atom_id res chain seq x y z
N ALA A 1 -45.20 -23.01 -26.86
CA ALA A 1 -44.72 -22.60 -25.54
C ALA A 1 -43.23 -22.32 -25.59
N PRO A 2 -42.74 -21.11 -25.33
CA PRO A 2 -41.31 -20.85 -25.22
C PRO A 2 -40.91 -20.95 -23.76
N ASN A 3 -40.03 -21.89 -23.45
CA ASN A 3 -39.26 -21.88 -22.20
C ASN A 3 -38.02 -21.01 -22.37
N SER A 4 -38.11 -19.73 -22.00
CA SER A 4 -36.93 -18.90 -21.75
C SER A 4 -36.67 -18.90 -20.26
N THR A 5 -35.83 -19.80 -19.80
CA THR A 5 -35.15 -19.68 -18.51
C THR A 5 -33.94 -18.75 -18.72
N ASP A 6 -34.21 -17.46 -18.68
CA ASP A 6 -33.19 -16.43 -18.50
C ASP A 6 -32.75 -16.54 -17.03
N ARG A 7 -31.75 -17.39 -16.76
CA ARG A 7 -31.04 -17.39 -15.49
C ARG A 7 -30.16 -16.16 -15.52
N GLY A 8 -30.68 -15.06 -15.01
CA GLY A 8 -29.91 -13.85 -14.76
C GLY A 8 -28.63 -14.23 -14.03
N ASN A 9 -27.51 -13.97 -14.70
CA ASN A 9 -26.17 -14.18 -14.14
C ASN A 9 -25.99 -13.15 -13.01
N VAL A 10 -26.39 -13.50 -11.80
CA VAL A 10 -26.16 -12.67 -10.61
C VAL A 10 -24.65 -12.61 -10.45
N ILE A 11 -24.06 -11.47 -10.82
CA ILE A 11 -22.65 -11.21 -10.58
C ILE A 11 -22.47 -11.15 -9.06
N ARG A 12 -22.04 -12.24 -8.49
CA ARG A 12 -21.74 -12.31 -7.06
C ARG A 12 -20.43 -11.58 -6.80
N ASN A 13 -20.41 -10.67 -5.83
CA ASN A 13 -19.19 -10.01 -5.32
C ASN A 13 -18.38 -11.00 -4.47
N VAL A 14 -17.92 -12.07 -5.10
CA VAL A 14 -17.13 -13.13 -4.44
C VAL A 14 -15.90 -13.42 -5.30
N PRO A 15 -14.68 -13.37 -4.74
CA PRO A 15 -13.47 -13.70 -5.50
C PRO A 15 -13.44 -15.18 -5.88
N HIS A 16 -12.83 -15.52 -7.02
CA HIS A 16 -12.64 -16.90 -7.47
C HIS A 16 -11.76 -17.72 -6.50
N LEU A 17 -10.74 -17.07 -5.90
CA LEU A 17 -9.92 -17.67 -4.86
C LEU A 17 -10.34 -17.10 -3.51
N ARG A 18 -10.76 -17.95 -2.62
CA ARG A 18 -11.22 -17.59 -1.28
C ARG A 18 -10.83 -18.66 -0.28
N PHE A 19 -10.56 -18.27 0.94
CA PHE A 19 -10.39 -19.22 2.03
C PHE A 19 -11.71 -19.95 2.30
N PRO A 20 -11.71 -21.30 2.42
CA PRO A 20 -12.94 -22.09 2.42
C PRO A 20 -13.85 -21.87 3.64
N GLU A 21 -13.32 -21.31 4.71
CA GLU A 21 -14.07 -20.99 5.93
C GLU A 21 -14.90 -19.71 5.84
N PHE A 22 -14.76 -18.91 4.78
CA PHE A 22 -15.54 -17.68 4.61
C PHE A 22 -16.64 -17.86 3.56
N GLU A 23 -17.82 -17.41 3.92
CA GLU A 23 -19.03 -17.49 3.09
C GLU A 23 -19.64 -16.08 2.92
N GLY A 24 -20.70 -15.99 2.10
CA GLY A 24 -21.41 -14.75 1.83
C GLY A 24 -20.74 -13.88 0.77
N GLU A 25 -21.37 -12.79 0.42
CA GLU A 25 -20.87 -11.82 -0.57
C GLU A 25 -20.03 -10.74 0.10
N TRP A 26 -19.11 -10.17 -0.66
CA TRP A 26 -18.42 -8.95 -0.24
C TRP A 26 -19.34 -7.75 -0.42
N GLU A 27 -19.26 -6.78 0.46
CA GLU A 27 -20.16 -5.63 0.50
C GLU A 27 -19.54 -4.39 -0.14
N ASP A 28 -20.39 -3.56 -0.77
CA ASP A 28 -20.00 -2.30 -1.41
C ASP A 28 -19.92 -1.17 -0.38
N PHE A 29 -18.82 -0.42 -0.42
CA PHE A 29 -18.57 0.76 0.41
C PHE A 29 -17.95 1.87 -0.43
N LEU A 30 -17.92 3.10 0.11
CA LEU A 30 -17.01 4.14 -0.37
C LEU A 30 -15.72 4.11 0.46
N ILE A 31 -14.61 4.57 -0.09
CA ILE A 31 -13.34 4.70 0.67
C ILE A 31 -13.57 5.53 1.94
N ASN A 32 -14.41 6.57 1.86
CA ASN A 32 -14.78 7.39 3.02
C ASN A 32 -15.39 6.57 4.17
N ASP A 33 -16.15 5.54 3.87
CA ASP A 33 -16.91 4.77 4.86
C ASP A 33 -16.07 3.73 5.57
N VAL A 34 -14.90 3.39 5.00
CA VAL A 34 -14.00 2.33 5.50
C VAL A 34 -12.73 2.86 6.15
N CYS A 35 -12.54 4.17 6.23
CA CYS A 35 -11.35 4.78 6.80
C CYS A 35 -11.71 5.63 8.04
N SER A 36 -10.98 5.44 9.14
CA SER A 36 -11.00 6.35 10.29
C SER A 36 -10.19 7.61 10.00
N GLU A 37 -9.19 7.48 9.12
CA GLU A 37 -8.38 8.59 8.64
C GLU A 37 -8.05 8.41 7.15
N PHE A 38 -8.27 9.47 6.37
CA PHE A 38 -7.88 9.54 4.96
C PHE A 38 -7.62 11.02 4.61
N LYS A 39 -6.43 11.50 4.94
CA LYS A 39 -6.07 12.92 4.76
C LYS A 39 -4.60 13.10 4.45
N SER A 40 -4.24 14.24 3.83
CA SER A 40 -2.84 14.63 3.66
C SER A 40 -2.17 14.86 5.00
N GLY A 41 -0.91 14.48 5.11
CA GLY A 41 -0.09 14.78 6.27
C GLY A 41 0.17 16.28 6.45
N LYS A 42 1.14 16.64 7.27
CA LYS A 42 1.45 18.03 7.64
C LYS A 42 2.69 18.54 6.92
N ASN A 43 2.72 19.84 6.64
CA ASN A 43 3.91 20.49 6.13
C ASN A 43 5.05 20.41 7.15
N ILE A 44 6.29 20.24 6.67
CA ILE A 44 7.51 20.30 7.45
C ILE A 44 8.56 21.08 6.65
N LYS A 45 9.28 21.96 7.34
CA LYS A 45 10.38 22.71 6.72
C LYS A 45 11.54 21.79 6.39
N ALA A 46 12.21 22.02 5.27
CA ALA A 46 13.37 21.23 4.85
C ALA A 46 14.48 21.20 5.91
N ASP A 47 14.73 22.32 6.57
CA ASP A 47 15.74 22.46 7.63
C ASP A 47 15.41 21.65 8.92
N SER A 48 14.17 21.17 9.04
CA SER A 48 13.73 20.30 10.15
C SER A 48 13.86 18.81 9.83
N ILE A 49 14.41 18.47 8.66
CA ILE A 49 14.65 17.09 8.23
C ILE A 49 16.16 16.86 8.18
N SER A 50 16.63 15.86 8.89
CA SER A 50 18.05 15.46 8.98
C SER A 50 18.26 14.06 8.41
N GLU A 51 19.50 13.68 8.13
CA GLU A 51 19.83 12.32 7.68
C GLU A 51 19.62 11.27 8.76
N SER A 52 19.66 11.68 10.03
CA SER A 52 19.40 10.82 11.19
C SER A 52 18.55 11.58 12.22
N GLY A 53 17.81 10.85 13.07
CA GLY A 53 16.94 11.45 14.09
C GLY A 53 16.01 10.43 14.71
N GLU A 54 15.13 10.89 15.58
CA GLU A 54 14.27 10.03 16.39
C GLU A 54 13.09 9.45 15.59
N TYR A 55 12.45 10.28 14.75
CA TYR A 55 11.25 9.89 14.00
C TYR A 55 11.47 9.99 12.51
N PRO A 56 11.16 8.92 11.75
CA PRO A 56 11.26 8.95 10.30
C PRO A 56 10.20 9.87 9.69
N VAL A 57 10.61 10.62 8.66
CA VAL A 57 9.76 11.52 7.88
C VAL A 57 9.42 10.87 6.55
N TYR A 58 8.14 10.69 6.28
CA TYR A 58 7.65 10.09 5.03
C TYR A 58 6.93 11.12 4.15
N GLY A 59 7.29 11.11 2.87
CA GLY A 59 6.57 11.80 1.81
C GLY A 59 5.96 10.84 0.80
N GLY A 60 5.47 11.35 -0.31
CA GLY A 60 4.88 10.53 -1.38
C GLY A 60 5.84 9.50 -1.98
N ASN A 61 7.13 9.76 -1.94
CA ASN A 61 8.19 8.88 -2.48
C ASN A 61 8.83 7.96 -1.42
N GLY A 62 8.36 7.99 -0.18
CA GLY A 62 8.89 7.20 0.93
C GLY A 62 9.68 8.02 1.94
N LEU A 63 10.67 7.39 2.57
CA LEU A 63 11.51 8.03 3.60
C LEU A 63 12.30 9.21 3.01
N ARG A 64 12.20 10.36 3.68
CA ARG A 64 12.89 11.61 3.32
C ARG A 64 14.03 11.94 4.27
N GLY A 65 14.09 11.35 5.43
CA GLY A 65 15.00 11.62 6.51
C GLY A 65 14.30 11.47 7.86
N TYR A 66 14.75 12.19 8.84
CA TYR A 66 14.30 12.08 10.24
C TYR A 66 14.05 13.46 10.83
N THR A 67 13.27 13.51 11.91
CA THR A 67 12.96 14.73 12.66
C THR A 67 12.84 14.43 14.16
N SER A 68 12.75 15.45 14.99
CA SER A 68 12.59 15.35 16.45
C SER A 68 11.13 15.22 16.91
N SER A 69 10.17 15.24 15.99
CA SER A 69 8.74 15.15 16.32
C SER A 69 8.01 14.18 15.39
N TYR A 70 6.88 13.65 15.83
CA TYR A 70 5.99 12.84 15.00
C TYR A 70 4.59 13.45 14.97
N ASN A 71 3.80 13.08 13.97
CA ASN A 71 2.42 13.50 13.85
C ASN A 71 1.43 12.34 13.72
N HIS A 72 1.95 11.11 13.55
CA HIS A 72 1.16 9.87 13.52
C HIS A 72 1.86 8.79 14.34
N GLU A 73 1.08 7.92 14.97
CA GLU A 73 1.55 6.76 15.72
C GLU A 73 0.66 5.56 15.43
N GLY A 74 1.26 4.41 15.12
CA GLY A 74 0.56 3.17 14.78
C GLY A 74 0.82 2.73 13.35
N LEU A 75 -0.11 1.93 12.81
CA LEU A 75 -0.04 1.43 11.44
C LEU A 75 -0.83 2.34 10.50
N TYR A 76 -0.16 2.85 9.49
CA TYR A 76 -0.76 3.67 8.43
C TYR A 76 -0.40 3.16 7.04
N VAL A 77 -1.33 3.30 6.11
CA VAL A 77 -1.07 3.24 4.68
C VAL A 77 -0.81 4.64 4.18
N LEU A 78 0.29 4.82 3.46
CA LEU A 78 0.64 6.07 2.80
C LEU A 78 0.38 5.96 1.31
N ILE A 79 -0.29 6.96 0.73
CA ILE A 79 -0.51 7.08 -0.70
C ILE A 79 0.24 8.31 -1.19
N GLY A 80 1.14 8.15 -2.15
CA GLY A 80 1.84 9.26 -2.79
C GLY A 80 0.84 10.22 -3.43
N ARG A 81 0.86 11.50 -3.02
CA ARG A 81 -0.14 12.47 -3.45
C ARG A 81 0.26 13.22 -4.70
N GLN A 82 1.55 13.45 -4.94
CA GLN A 82 2.04 14.31 -6.01
C GLN A 82 3.31 13.75 -6.67
N GLY A 83 3.56 14.17 -7.92
CA GLY A 83 4.76 13.86 -8.68
C GLY A 83 4.74 12.49 -9.35
N ALA A 84 5.89 12.02 -9.84
CA ALA A 84 6.05 10.80 -10.64
C ALA A 84 5.59 9.51 -9.91
N LEU A 85 5.61 9.50 -8.58
CA LEU A 85 5.14 8.38 -7.75
C LEU A 85 3.75 8.64 -7.17
N CYS A 86 2.96 9.50 -7.82
CA CYS A 86 1.57 9.75 -7.47
C CYS A 86 0.76 8.45 -7.52
N GLY A 87 0.05 8.12 -6.45
CA GLY A 87 -0.70 6.86 -6.32
C GLY A 87 0.11 5.67 -5.81
N ASN A 88 1.42 5.82 -5.60
CA ASN A 88 2.22 4.76 -4.98
C ASN A 88 1.75 4.51 -3.55
N VAL A 89 1.66 3.24 -3.15
CA VAL A 89 1.13 2.82 -1.85
C VAL A 89 2.22 2.18 -1.01
N ARG A 90 2.27 2.52 0.26
CA ARG A 90 3.26 2.03 1.22
C ARG A 90 2.65 1.90 2.61
N SER A 91 3.08 0.95 3.42
CA SER A 91 2.76 0.88 4.84
C SER A 91 3.91 1.42 5.69
N VAL A 92 3.56 2.08 6.79
CA VAL A 92 4.49 2.53 7.84
C VAL A 92 3.92 2.15 9.20
N HIS A 93 4.80 1.94 10.17
CA HIS A 93 4.43 1.54 11.53
C HIS A 93 5.25 2.31 12.56
N GLY A 94 4.63 2.57 13.72
CA GLY A 94 5.26 3.27 14.84
C GLY A 94 5.06 4.78 14.76
N LYS A 95 5.92 5.52 15.45
CA LYS A 95 5.89 6.99 15.46
C LYS A 95 6.57 7.53 14.22
N THR A 96 5.83 8.26 13.39
CA THR A 96 6.29 8.78 12.10
C THR A 96 5.82 10.20 11.88
N PHE A 97 6.56 10.96 11.09
CA PHE A 97 6.08 12.24 10.56
C PHE A 97 5.66 12.03 9.10
N ILE A 98 4.37 12.17 8.82
CA ILE A 98 3.81 12.07 7.47
C ILE A 98 3.64 13.48 6.92
N THR A 99 4.25 13.74 5.75
CA THR A 99 4.22 15.06 5.12
C THR A 99 2.99 15.23 4.24
N GLU A 100 2.71 16.48 3.84
CA GLU A 100 1.61 16.85 2.94
C GLU A 100 1.68 16.22 1.55
N HIS A 101 2.84 15.66 1.18
CA HIS A 101 3.05 14.94 -0.09
C HIS A 101 2.56 13.49 -0.06
N ALA A 102 2.10 13.01 1.09
CA ALA A 102 1.45 11.72 1.27
C ALA A 102 0.06 11.87 1.86
N ILE A 103 -0.85 10.98 1.49
CA ILE A 103 -2.14 10.80 2.15
C ILE A 103 -1.95 9.70 3.19
N ALA A 104 -2.21 10.02 4.46
CA ALA A 104 -2.23 9.06 5.57
C ALA A 104 -3.60 8.39 5.64
N VAL A 105 -3.61 7.06 5.70
CA VAL A 105 -4.83 6.27 5.75
C VAL A 105 -4.77 5.26 6.89
N ALA A 106 -5.82 5.21 7.69
CA ALA A 106 -6.08 4.18 8.68
C ALA A 106 -7.50 3.63 8.52
N GLY A 107 -7.66 2.33 8.70
CA GLY A 107 -8.97 1.66 8.71
C GLY A 107 -9.78 2.02 9.95
N ASN A 108 -11.07 1.71 9.90
CA ASN A 108 -12.01 1.83 11.02
C ASN A 108 -12.50 0.44 11.48
N GLU A 109 -13.63 0.39 12.19
CA GLU A 109 -14.15 -0.87 12.78
C GLU A 109 -14.53 -1.92 11.72
N ILE A 110 -14.85 -1.51 10.48
CA ILE A 110 -15.23 -2.41 9.39
C ILE A 110 -14.09 -2.68 8.40
N SER A 111 -12.89 -2.14 8.66
CA SER A 111 -11.77 -2.33 7.75
C SER A 111 -10.44 -2.54 8.47
N ASN A 112 -9.62 -3.43 7.93
CA ASN A 112 -8.26 -3.70 8.40
C ASN A 112 -7.26 -2.85 7.62
N THR A 113 -6.45 -2.04 8.29
CA THR A 113 -5.47 -1.14 7.66
C THR A 113 -4.48 -1.89 6.76
N SER A 114 -4.00 -3.08 7.16
CA SER A 114 -3.12 -3.89 6.32
C SER A 114 -3.83 -4.42 5.06
N PHE A 115 -5.11 -4.74 5.16
CA PHE A 115 -5.91 -5.12 3.99
C PHE A 115 -6.09 -3.94 3.04
N LEU A 116 -6.36 -2.74 3.56
CA LEU A 116 -6.46 -1.52 2.75
C LEU A 116 -5.18 -1.24 1.97
N HIS A 117 -3.99 -1.57 2.51
CA HIS A 117 -2.73 -1.49 1.77
C HIS A 117 -2.81 -2.29 0.46
N TYR A 118 -3.12 -3.57 0.54
CA TYR A 118 -3.20 -4.45 -0.63
C TYR A 118 -4.32 -4.07 -1.58
N LEU A 119 -5.46 -3.63 -1.05
CA LEU A 119 -6.57 -3.13 -1.85
C LEU A 119 -6.14 -1.92 -2.68
N PHE A 120 -5.48 -0.93 -2.08
CA PHE A 120 -5.04 0.27 -2.78
C PHE A 120 -3.89 0.02 -3.76
N VAL A 121 -2.98 -0.92 -3.47
CA VAL A 121 -1.99 -1.41 -4.44
C VAL A 121 -2.69 -2.00 -5.66
N LYS A 122 -3.68 -2.90 -5.45
CA LYS A 122 -4.46 -3.50 -6.54
C LYS A 122 -5.22 -2.46 -7.36
N MET A 123 -5.76 -1.45 -6.70
CA MET A 123 -6.53 -0.38 -7.34
C MET A 123 -5.70 0.51 -8.27
N ASN A 124 -4.37 0.51 -8.14
CA ASN A 124 -3.49 1.39 -8.91
C ASN A 124 -3.97 2.86 -8.88
N LEU A 125 -3.92 3.46 -7.69
CA LEU A 125 -4.53 4.77 -7.44
C LEU A 125 -3.99 5.90 -8.32
N GLY A 126 -2.82 5.74 -8.92
CA GLY A 126 -2.26 6.68 -9.90
C GLY A 126 -3.18 6.97 -11.08
N GLN A 127 -4.05 6.02 -11.48
CA GLN A 127 -5.02 6.21 -12.55
C GLN A 127 -6.05 7.31 -12.29
N TYR A 128 -6.24 7.71 -11.02
CA TYR A 128 -7.17 8.77 -10.61
C TYR A 128 -6.49 10.14 -10.49
N SER A 129 -5.20 10.23 -10.84
CA SER A 129 -4.47 11.50 -10.82
C SER A 129 -4.94 12.42 -11.95
N ASP A 130 -4.87 13.73 -11.71
CA ASP A 130 -5.12 14.72 -12.76
C ASP A 130 -4.01 14.61 -13.83
N GLN A 131 -4.42 14.67 -15.13
CA GLN A 131 -3.50 14.67 -16.26
C GLN A 131 -2.87 16.06 -16.44
N SER A 132 -1.95 16.40 -15.54
CA SER A 132 -1.19 17.64 -15.57
C SER A 132 0.31 17.35 -15.61
N ALA A 133 1.11 18.37 -15.89
CA ALA A 133 2.59 18.26 -15.85
C ALA A 133 3.10 17.82 -14.46
N GLN A 134 2.33 18.02 -13.40
CA GLN A 134 2.55 17.47 -12.08
C GLN A 134 1.31 16.66 -11.65
N PRO A 135 1.30 15.33 -11.87
CA PRO A 135 0.20 14.49 -11.45
C PRO A 135 -0.09 14.66 -9.96
N GLY A 136 -1.37 14.75 -9.60
CA GLY A 136 -1.80 14.90 -8.23
C GLY A 136 -3.11 14.18 -7.93
N LEU A 137 -3.23 13.63 -6.72
CA LEU A 137 -4.44 12.99 -6.23
C LEU A 137 -5.25 13.95 -5.36
N ALA A 138 -6.50 14.15 -5.76
CA ALA A 138 -7.47 14.90 -4.96
C ALA A 138 -8.13 13.97 -3.94
N VAL A 139 -7.87 14.19 -2.65
CA VAL A 139 -8.45 13.40 -1.53
C VAL A 139 -9.95 13.24 -1.68
N ASN A 140 -10.67 14.33 -1.97
CA ASN A 140 -12.13 14.33 -2.09
C ASN A 140 -12.65 13.48 -3.27
N LYS A 141 -11.85 13.27 -4.33
CA LYS A 141 -12.19 12.37 -5.43
C LYS A 141 -12.00 10.91 -5.00
N LEU A 142 -10.88 10.60 -4.31
CA LEU A 142 -10.60 9.25 -3.83
C LEU A 142 -11.63 8.75 -2.83
N LEU A 143 -12.06 9.59 -1.89
CA LEU A 143 -13.05 9.25 -0.88
C LEU A 143 -14.40 8.76 -1.46
N LYS A 144 -14.73 9.14 -2.69
CA LYS A 144 -15.97 8.77 -3.39
C LYS A 144 -15.85 7.48 -4.22
N ILE A 145 -14.68 6.88 -4.27
CA ILE A 145 -14.47 5.65 -5.04
C ILE A 145 -15.12 4.48 -4.30
N LYS A 146 -15.85 3.66 -5.05
CA LYS A 146 -16.43 2.42 -4.54
C LYS A 146 -15.37 1.35 -4.36
N VAL A 147 -15.45 0.64 -3.26
CA VAL A 147 -14.62 -0.51 -2.91
C VAL A 147 -15.51 -1.64 -2.42
N VAL A 148 -15.06 -2.87 -2.57
CA VAL A 148 -15.80 -4.05 -2.12
C VAL A 148 -14.96 -4.76 -1.06
N LEU A 149 -15.50 -4.95 0.12
CA LEU A 149 -14.81 -5.52 1.26
C LEU A 149 -15.51 -6.76 1.79
N PRO A 150 -14.73 -7.79 2.20
CA PRO A 150 -15.25 -8.91 3.01
C PRO A 150 -15.38 -8.50 4.48
N SER A 151 -15.80 -9.44 5.31
CA SER A 151 -15.76 -9.28 6.77
C SER A 151 -14.35 -8.95 7.27
N VAL A 152 -14.23 -8.25 8.40
CA VAL A 152 -12.93 -7.86 9.00
C VAL A 152 -12.05 -9.07 9.29
N SER A 153 -12.63 -10.20 9.67
CA SER A 153 -11.90 -11.46 9.91
C SER A 153 -11.28 -12.00 8.61
N GLU A 154 -12.01 -11.97 7.50
CA GLU A 154 -11.49 -12.36 6.19
C GLU A 154 -10.43 -11.38 5.68
N GLN A 155 -10.66 -10.06 5.82
CA GLN A 155 -9.66 -9.03 5.51
C GLN A 155 -8.35 -9.29 6.25
N THR A 156 -8.42 -9.57 7.55
CA THR A 156 -7.25 -9.86 8.39
C THR A 156 -6.49 -11.08 7.90
N LYS A 157 -7.20 -12.14 7.54
CA LYS A 157 -6.58 -13.38 7.02
C LYS A 157 -5.92 -13.16 5.66
N ILE A 158 -6.60 -12.44 4.76
CA ILE A 158 -6.05 -12.08 3.44
C ILE A 158 -4.78 -11.23 3.61
N ALA A 159 -4.85 -10.17 4.43
CA ALA A 159 -3.71 -9.29 4.66
C ALA A 159 -2.51 -10.04 5.25
N ARG A 160 -2.73 -10.91 6.23
CA ARG A 160 -1.68 -11.75 6.82
C ARG A 160 -1.05 -12.68 5.78
N PHE A 161 -1.86 -13.33 4.95
CA PHE A 161 -1.37 -14.22 3.90
C PHE A 161 -0.50 -13.47 2.88
N LEU A 162 -0.96 -12.30 2.42
CA LEU A 162 -0.21 -11.48 1.46
C LEU A 162 1.10 -10.93 2.08
N SER A 163 1.06 -10.50 3.35
CA SER A 163 2.27 -10.06 4.07
C SER A 163 3.32 -11.18 4.17
N LEU A 164 2.93 -12.41 4.45
CA LEU A 164 3.84 -13.55 4.46
C LEU A 164 4.46 -13.84 3.09
N LEU A 165 3.71 -13.64 2.01
CA LEU A 165 4.24 -13.75 0.65
C LEU A 165 5.26 -12.64 0.36
N ASP A 166 4.98 -11.40 0.74
CA ASP A 166 5.90 -10.27 0.55
C ASP A 166 7.19 -10.46 1.35
N GLU A 167 7.12 -10.93 2.59
CA GLU A 167 8.28 -11.27 3.41
C GLU A 167 9.13 -12.36 2.75
N ARG A 168 8.48 -13.39 2.20
CA ARG A 168 9.17 -14.47 1.49
C ARG A 168 9.85 -13.98 0.23
N ILE A 169 9.17 -13.17 -0.58
CA ILE A 169 9.72 -12.56 -1.80
C ILE A 169 10.94 -11.69 -1.44
N THR A 170 10.80 -10.84 -0.42
CA THR A 170 11.88 -9.98 0.05
C THR A 170 13.10 -10.79 0.50
N THR A 171 12.88 -11.89 1.22
CA THR A 171 13.96 -12.79 1.68
C THR A 171 14.64 -13.47 0.51
N GLN A 172 13.88 -13.97 -0.48
CA GLN A 172 14.45 -14.60 -1.67
C GLN A 172 15.27 -13.60 -2.50
N ASN A 173 14.79 -12.37 -2.67
CA ASN A 173 15.55 -11.34 -3.38
C ASN A 173 16.89 -11.04 -2.70
N LYS A 174 16.92 -10.92 -1.37
CA LYS A 174 18.19 -10.75 -0.62
C LYS A 174 19.16 -11.91 -0.83
N ILE A 175 18.66 -13.14 -0.92
CA ILE A 175 19.51 -14.33 -1.20
C ILE A 175 20.06 -14.24 -2.62
N ILE A 176 19.22 -13.88 -3.61
CA ILE A 176 19.64 -13.71 -5.01
C ILE A 176 20.72 -12.63 -5.12
N ASP A 177 20.51 -11.46 -4.52
CA ASP A 177 21.48 -10.35 -4.53
C ASP A 177 22.82 -10.78 -3.92
N ARG A 178 22.78 -11.54 -2.82
CA ARG A 178 23.99 -12.06 -2.17
C ARG A 178 24.72 -13.06 -3.05
N LEU A 179 24.00 -13.97 -3.70
CA LEU A 179 24.61 -14.96 -4.62
C LEU A 179 25.23 -14.27 -5.83
N GLN A 180 24.56 -13.27 -6.41
CA GLN A 180 25.09 -12.48 -7.51
C GLN A 180 26.39 -11.75 -7.11
N SER A 181 26.42 -11.17 -5.91
CA SER A 181 27.61 -10.51 -5.38
C SER A 181 28.78 -11.50 -5.16
N LEU A 182 28.49 -12.73 -4.71
CA LEU A 182 29.49 -13.78 -4.56
C LEU A 182 30.05 -14.24 -5.91
N ILE A 183 29.17 -14.46 -6.90
CA ILE A 183 29.56 -14.84 -8.27
C ILE A 183 30.51 -13.78 -8.84
N LYS A 184 30.11 -12.50 -8.77
CA LYS A 184 30.95 -11.40 -9.24
C LYS A 184 32.30 -11.36 -8.54
N GLY A 185 32.35 -11.50 -7.23
CA GLY A 185 33.63 -11.55 -6.49
C GLY A 185 34.51 -12.73 -6.86
N MET A 186 33.93 -13.89 -7.23
CA MET A 186 34.68 -15.03 -7.73
C MET A 186 35.21 -14.79 -9.14
N GLU A 187 34.43 -14.19 -10.03
CA GLU A 187 34.84 -13.81 -11.39
C GLU A 187 36.01 -12.82 -11.34
N ASP A 188 35.90 -11.76 -10.53
CA ASP A 188 36.96 -10.77 -10.35
C ASP A 188 38.26 -11.43 -9.84
N ASN A 189 38.19 -12.32 -8.85
CA ASN A 189 39.35 -13.04 -8.34
C ASN A 189 40.03 -14.00 -9.37
N LEU A 190 39.22 -14.62 -10.25
CA LEU A 190 39.74 -15.49 -11.30
C LEU A 190 40.43 -14.72 -12.44
N LEU A 191 39.92 -13.50 -12.72
CA LEU A 191 40.46 -12.64 -13.77
C LEU A 191 41.72 -11.90 -13.30
N ASP A 192 41.78 -11.51 -12.02
CA ASP A 192 42.93 -10.79 -11.44
C ASP A 192 44.12 -11.71 -11.09
N ASN A 193 43.90 -13.02 -10.94
CA ASN A 193 44.96 -14.03 -10.72
C ASN A 193 44.87 -15.14 -11.78
N PRO A 194 45.30 -14.88 -13.04
CA PRO A 194 45.41 -15.93 -14.03
C PRO A 194 46.51 -16.91 -13.60
N LEU A 195 46.20 -18.22 -13.62
CA LEU A 195 47.10 -19.34 -13.32
C LEU A 195 48.39 -19.32 -14.18
#